data_d89bd79201539152417780002613ff09
#
_entry.id   d89bd79201539152417780002613ff09
#
_cell.length_a   1.000
_cell.length_b   1.000
_cell.length_c   1.000
_cell.angle_alpha   90.00
_cell.angle_beta   90.00
_cell.angle_gamma   90.00
#
_symmetry.space_group_name_H-M   'P 1'
#
loop_
_entity.id
_entity.type
_entity.pdbx_description
1 polymer ?
#
loop_
_entity_poly.entity_id
_entity_poly.type
_entity_poly.pdbx_seq_one_letter_code
_entity_poly.pdbx_strand_id
1 'polypeptide(L)'
;AGYPGSISGTWQQAGRAGRKEDASLSILATSANPLDQFLAHHPGFFFERSPEQALINPNNLLILLGHLRCAAFELRFHADEGFGEVPGEEVAEFLHLLEEGQEVHQSNGKYFWMADDYPATAISLRSASPNVIVLHAQTDDGWRIVGKVDSASADWMVHPEAIYMHEGQSYIVDELDLTQNLAYLSPAKVDYYTMPLRESNVSLLNQIDQVSGEKVTKTYGELSIITKVTGYQRIEWHTHQRLGNGKVDLPEKELQTTGYWLTIEDEILDILREKGLWNNDPNDYGPEWARLAETIRKRDAYTCQNCGAVEEGRKHDVHHNIPLRAFNSLVEANRPENLTTLCQPCHHRAEVVVKMRSGLSGLAFTLGHLAPLFLMCDSSDLGVHADPQSKLADGKPVVVLFDQIPAGIGFSERLFELHDEILLRAHQLISSCECLDGCPSCVGPGGEQGKGAKSETLALLEELI
;
A
#
# COMPACT_ATOMS: atom_id res chain seq x y z
N ALA A 1 10.58 -19.37 7.27
CA ALA A 1 9.43 -19.64 6.44
C ALA A 1 9.14 -18.40 5.61
N GLY A 2 8.79 -18.59 4.33
CA GLY A 2 8.66 -17.52 3.36
C GLY A 2 9.99 -17.11 2.71
N TYR A 3 9.87 -16.30 1.67
CA TYR A 3 11.01 -15.74 0.96
C TYR A 3 11.67 -14.62 1.78
N PRO A 4 13.01 -14.62 1.95
CA PRO A 4 13.69 -13.62 2.76
C PRO A 4 13.80 -12.22 2.13
N GLY A 5 13.12 -11.96 1.01
CA GLY A 5 13.13 -10.66 0.32
C GLY A 5 14.24 -10.50 -0.73
N SER A 6 15.23 -11.40 -0.79
CA SER A 6 16.27 -11.38 -1.83
C SER A 6 16.84 -12.76 -2.13
N ILE A 7 17.34 -12.96 -3.35
CA ILE A 7 18.06 -14.17 -3.78
C ILE A 7 19.32 -14.32 -2.92
N SER A 8 20.08 -13.26 -2.74
CA SER A 8 21.29 -13.28 -1.92
C SER A 8 21.00 -13.66 -0.47
N GLY A 9 19.93 -13.12 0.14
CA GLY A 9 19.48 -13.48 1.48
C GLY A 9 19.07 -14.96 1.59
N THR A 10 18.38 -15.47 0.56
CA THR A 10 18.01 -16.88 0.48
C THR A 10 19.24 -17.79 0.43
N TRP A 11 20.22 -17.46 -0.40
CA TRP A 11 21.47 -18.21 -0.47
C TRP A 11 22.30 -18.14 0.80
N GLN A 12 22.33 -16.97 1.47
CA GLN A 12 23.00 -16.83 2.77
C GLN A 12 22.35 -17.70 3.85
N GLN A 13 21.01 -17.79 3.88
CA GLN A 13 20.30 -18.66 4.82
C GLN A 13 20.50 -20.14 4.46
N ALA A 14 20.37 -20.52 3.19
CA ALA A 14 20.59 -21.87 2.72
C ALA A 14 22.05 -22.34 2.98
N GLY A 15 23.04 -21.46 2.81
CA GLY A 15 24.45 -21.72 3.08
C GLY A 15 24.78 -21.90 4.57
N ARG A 16 23.82 -21.78 5.49
CA ARG A 16 23.99 -22.19 6.90
C ARG A 16 23.90 -23.70 7.09
N ALA A 17 23.28 -24.40 6.15
CA ALA A 17 23.31 -25.88 6.10
C ALA A 17 24.62 -26.35 5.49
N GLY A 18 25.12 -27.50 5.93
CA GLY A 18 26.26 -28.20 5.28
C GLY A 18 27.61 -27.52 5.40
N ARG A 19 28.02 -27.07 6.57
CA ARG A 19 29.34 -26.45 6.81
C ARG A 19 30.52 -27.43 6.74
N LYS A 20 30.29 -28.72 6.51
CA LYS A 20 31.27 -29.78 6.35
C LYS A 20 31.05 -30.45 4.98
N GLU A 21 31.91 -31.37 4.60
CA GLU A 21 31.89 -32.09 3.32
C GLU A 21 30.66 -33.02 3.12
N ASP A 22 29.76 -33.10 4.09
CA ASP A 22 28.55 -33.93 4.03
C ASP A 22 27.45 -33.28 3.22
N ALA A 23 26.60 -34.09 2.60
CA ALA A 23 25.40 -33.64 1.90
C ALA A 23 24.46 -32.92 2.87
N SER A 24 23.91 -31.78 2.44
CA SER A 24 22.99 -30.98 3.23
C SER A 24 21.71 -30.68 2.46
N LEU A 25 20.60 -30.48 3.18
CA LEU A 25 19.30 -30.14 2.63
C LEU A 25 18.85 -28.81 3.22
N SER A 26 18.48 -27.88 2.34
CA SER A 26 17.78 -26.64 2.70
C SER A 26 16.38 -26.66 2.12
N ILE A 27 15.36 -26.37 2.94
CA ILE A 27 13.94 -26.39 2.56
C ILE A 27 13.38 -25.00 2.75
N LEU A 28 12.89 -24.39 1.67
CA LEU A 28 12.09 -23.17 1.69
C LEU A 28 10.62 -23.55 1.82
N ALA A 29 10.00 -23.23 2.97
CA ALA A 29 8.56 -23.37 3.16
C ALA A 29 7.87 -22.06 2.76
N THR A 30 7.14 -22.09 1.67
CA THR A 30 6.43 -20.91 1.11
C THR A 30 5.10 -20.68 1.81
N SER A 31 4.69 -19.43 1.89
CA SER A 31 3.36 -19.00 2.33
C SER A 31 2.38 -18.93 1.16
N ALA A 32 1.13 -18.54 1.44
CA ALA A 32 0.14 -18.25 0.39
C ALA A 32 0.33 -16.86 -0.28
N ASN A 33 1.39 -16.13 0.04
CA ASN A 33 1.71 -14.86 -0.59
C ASN A 33 2.04 -15.05 -2.08
N PRO A 34 1.57 -14.18 -3.00
CA PRO A 34 1.84 -14.30 -4.44
C PRO A 34 3.30 -14.44 -4.80
N LEU A 35 4.18 -13.68 -4.14
CA LEU A 35 5.61 -13.72 -4.35
C LEU A 35 6.21 -15.08 -3.99
N ASP A 36 5.86 -15.63 -2.83
CA ASP A 36 6.30 -16.97 -2.41
C ASP A 36 5.83 -18.04 -3.39
N GLN A 37 4.58 -17.96 -3.85
CA GLN A 37 4.01 -18.89 -4.81
C GLN A 37 4.65 -18.76 -6.19
N PHE A 38 4.91 -17.53 -6.65
CA PHE A 38 5.65 -17.31 -7.90
C PHE A 38 7.01 -18.01 -7.86
N LEU A 39 7.79 -17.83 -6.80
CA LEU A 39 9.10 -18.42 -6.65
C LEU A 39 9.07 -19.95 -6.55
N ALA A 40 8.06 -20.52 -5.89
CA ALA A 40 7.89 -21.97 -5.80
C ALA A 40 7.63 -22.61 -7.16
N HIS A 41 6.89 -21.94 -8.04
CA HIS A 41 6.59 -22.42 -9.38
C HIS A 41 7.65 -22.06 -10.44
N HIS A 42 8.54 -21.10 -10.12
CA HIS A 42 9.60 -20.64 -11.02
C HIS A 42 10.99 -20.75 -10.36
N PRO A 43 11.46 -21.99 -10.07
CA PRO A 43 12.74 -22.19 -9.38
C PRO A 43 13.95 -21.63 -10.15
N GLY A 44 13.87 -21.52 -11.47
CA GLY A 44 14.88 -20.85 -12.31
C GLY A 44 15.16 -19.42 -11.88
N PHE A 45 14.20 -18.76 -11.24
CA PHE A 45 14.44 -17.42 -10.69
C PHE A 45 15.56 -17.39 -9.65
N PHE A 46 15.71 -18.44 -8.84
CA PHE A 46 16.80 -18.58 -7.87
C PHE A 46 18.12 -19.07 -8.46
N PHE A 47 18.02 -19.98 -9.44
CA PHE A 47 19.18 -20.76 -9.86
C PHE A 47 19.82 -20.23 -11.16
N GLU A 48 19.09 -19.45 -11.95
CA GLU A 48 19.51 -18.99 -13.27
C GLU A 48 19.77 -17.48 -13.33
N ARG A 49 19.46 -16.73 -12.25
CA ARG A 49 19.70 -15.29 -12.17
C ARG A 49 20.85 -14.95 -11.24
N SER A 50 21.55 -13.88 -11.55
CA SER A 50 22.47 -13.25 -10.60
C SER A 50 21.68 -12.67 -9.42
N PRO A 51 22.29 -12.59 -8.22
CA PRO A 51 21.72 -11.84 -7.13
C PRO A 51 21.35 -10.41 -7.54
N GLU A 52 20.31 -9.90 -6.92
CA GLU A 52 19.79 -8.56 -7.18
C GLU A 52 20.84 -7.48 -6.87
N GLN A 53 20.74 -6.37 -7.57
CA GLN A 53 21.47 -5.14 -7.25
C GLN A 53 20.50 -4.21 -6.50
N ALA A 54 20.91 -3.74 -5.33
CA ALA A 54 20.14 -2.78 -4.56
C ALA A 54 20.02 -1.45 -5.32
N LEU A 55 18.84 -0.84 -5.29
CA LEU A 55 18.65 0.53 -5.73
C LEU A 55 19.15 1.46 -4.63
N ILE A 56 19.97 2.43 -5.00
CA ILE A 56 20.52 3.43 -4.10
C ILE A 56 20.22 4.80 -4.69
N ASN A 57 19.53 5.64 -3.92
CA ASN A 57 19.34 7.05 -4.25
C ASN A 57 20.00 7.93 -3.18
N PRO A 58 21.30 8.23 -3.30
CA PRO A 58 22.02 9.06 -2.34
C PRO A 58 21.54 10.52 -2.37
N ASN A 59 20.89 10.94 -3.45
CA ASN A 59 20.39 12.29 -3.66
C ASN A 59 18.94 12.48 -3.17
N ASN A 60 18.30 11.45 -2.59
CA ASN A 60 17.04 11.66 -1.89
C ASN A 60 17.22 12.75 -0.82
N LEU A 61 16.39 13.79 -0.86
CA LEU A 61 16.59 15.01 -0.07
C LEU A 61 16.68 14.74 1.44
N LEU A 62 15.89 13.82 1.98
CA LEU A 62 15.92 13.47 3.41
C LEU A 62 17.24 12.81 3.79
N ILE A 63 17.70 11.87 2.96
CA ILE A 63 18.98 11.18 3.15
C ILE A 63 20.13 12.15 3.00
N LEU A 64 20.13 12.93 1.91
CA LEU A 64 21.16 13.91 1.59
C LEU A 64 21.35 14.94 2.71
N LEU A 65 20.26 15.57 3.17
CA LEU A 65 20.30 16.55 4.26
C LEU A 65 20.81 15.94 5.56
N GLY A 66 20.39 14.70 5.89
CA GLY A 66 20.90 14.00 7.06
C GLY A 66 22.40 13.77 7.00
N HIS A 67 22.91 13.32 5.85
CA HIS A 67 24.34 13.09 5.65
C HIS A 67 25.14 14.39 5.54
N LEU A 68 24.56 15.44 4.95
CA LEU A 68 25.18 16.76 4.87
C LEU A 68 25.37 17.38 6.29
N ARG A 69 24.40 17.20 7.20
CA ARG A 69 24.54 17.56 8.62
C ARG A 69 25.74 16.84 9.27
N CYS A 70 25.83 15.53 9.07
CA CYS A 70 26.95 14.74 9.59
C CYS A 70 28.29 15.20 9.01
N ALA A 71 28.34 15.47 7.72
CA ALA A 71 29.55 15.95 7.06
C ALA A 71 29.96 17.35 7.55
N ALA A 72 29.00 18.28 7.72
CA ALA A 72 29.26 19.62 8.27
C ALA A 72 29.72 19.59 9.73
N PHE A 73 29.26 18.60 10.51
CA PHE A 73 29.75 18.36 11.86
C PHE A 73 31.21 17.89 11.89
N GLU A 74 31.58 16.98 10.96
CA GLU A 74 32.93 16.41 10.91
C GLU A 74 33.96 17.40 10.35
N LEU A 75 33.59 18.10 9.27
CA LEU A 75 34.46 19.03 8.55
C LEU A 75 33.67 20.24 8.06
N ARG A 76 34.31 21.44 8.13
CA ARG A 76 33.73 22.64 7.55
C ARG A 76 33.57 22.51 6.03
N PHE A 77 32.45 22.95 5.49
CA PHE A 77 32.23 23.06 4.05
C PHE A 77 32.71 24.39 3.49
N HIS A 78 33.24 24.38 2.27
CA HIS A 78 33.47 25.60 1.48
C HIS A 78 32.18 25.93 0.71
N ALA A 79 31.94 27.22 0.43
CA ALA A 79 30.71 27.66 -0.22
C ALA A 79 30.54 27.16 -1.68
N ASP A 80 31.60 26.66 -2.29
CA ASP A 80 31.63 26.10 -3.64
C ASP A 80 31.89 24.59 -3.67
N GLU A 81 31.88 23.96 -2.51
CA GLU A 81 32.18 22.52 -2.37
C GLU A 81 30.95 21.67 -2.64
N GLY A 82 31.07 20.70 -3.59
CA GLY A 82 30.04 19.71 -3.86
C GLY A 82 30.01 18.61 -2.80
N PHE A 83 28.94 17.80 -2.80
CA PHE A 83 28.79 16.66 -1.93
C PHE A 83 28.31 15.44 -2.70
N GLY A 84 29.16 14.45 -2.87
CA GLY A 84 28.91 13.32 -3.76
C GLY A 84 28.75 13.76 -5.20
N GLU A 85 27.62 13.47 -5.82
CA GLU A 85 27.29 13.91 -7.19
C GLU A 85 26.59 15.27 -7.23
N VAL A 86 26.21 15.83 -6.05
CA VAL A 86 25.51 17.10 -5.97
C VAL A 86 26.51 18.26 -6.16
N PRO A 87 26.27 19.14 -7.15
CA PRO A 87 27.18 20.26 -7.41
C PRO A 87 27.18 21.30 -6.27
N GLY A 88 28.27 22.05 -6.17
CA GLY A 88 28.46 23.01 -5.08
C GLY A 88 27.39 24.09 -4.98
N GLU A 89 26.79 24.50 -6.09
CA GLU A 89 25.69 25.48 -6.10
C GLU A 89 24.46 24.95 -5.34
N GLU A 90 24.05 23.69 -5.60
CA GLU A 90 22.93 23.06 -4.92
C GLU A 90 23.26 22.76 -3.43
N VAL A 91 24.49 22.31 -3.15
CA VAL A 91 24.95 22.09 -1.77
C VAL A 91 24.90 23.38 -0.97
N ALA A 92 25.28 24.53 -1.58
CA ALA A 92 25.20 25.83 -0.94
C ALA A 92 23.77 26.23 -0.56
N GLU A 93 22.76 25.89 -1.39
CA GLU A 93 21.35 26.11 -1.06
C GLU A 93 20.92 25.28 0.17
N PHE A 94 21.33 24.02 0.23
CA PHE A 94 21.05 23.15 1.38
C PHE A 94 21.76 23.64 2.65
N LEU A 95 23.02 24.08 2.55
CA LEU A 95 23.75 24.65 3.67
C LEU A 95 23.13 25.96 4.15
N HIS A 96 22.58 26.77 3.25
CA HIS A 96 21.83 27.97 3.62
C HIS A 96 20.54 27.63 4.36
N LEU A 97 19.81 26.60 3.94
CA LEU A 97 18.65 26.09 4.67
C LEU A 97 19.03 25.64 6.09
N LEU A 98 20.17 24.96 6.26
CA LEU A 98 20.68 24.56 7.58
C LEU A 98 21.13 25.77 8.42
N GLU A 99 21.58 26.84 7.78
CA GLU A 99 21.91 28.10 8.46
C GLU A 99 20.65 28.82 8.96
N GLU A 100 19.59 28.87 8.17
CA GLU A 100 18.30 29.37 8.61
C GLU A 100 17.75 28.56 9.81
N GLY A 101 17.99 27.25 9.81
CA GLY A 101 17.70 26.34 10.93
C GLY A 101 18.63 26.51 12.14
N GLN A 102 19.63 27.39 12.11
CA GLN A 102 20.63 27.59 13.15
C GLN A 102 21.49 26.35 13.44
N GLU A 103 21.60 25.42 12.48
CA GLU A 103 22.43 24.23 12.61
C GLU A 103 23.89 24.49 12.17
N VAL A 104 24.10 25.34 11.18
CA VAL A 104 25.39 25.76 10.69
C VAL A 104 25.49 27.30 10.69
N HIS A 105 26.71 27.83 10.60
CA HIS A 105 26.95 29.26 10.47
C HIS A 105 27.99 29.55 9.37
N GLN A 106 27.66 30.45 8.47
CA GLN A 106 28.56 30.87 7.40
C GLN A 106 29.52 32.00 7.90
N SER A 107 30.81 31.78 7.72
CA SER A 107 31.83 32.81 7.97
C SER A 107 32.97 32.67 6.98
N ASN A 108 33.34 33.77 6.32
CA ASN A 108 34.46 33.86 5.39
C ASN A 108 34.41 32.80 4.26
N GLY A 109 33.21 32.55 3.69
CA GLY A 109 33.02 31.57 2.61
C GLY A 109 33.06 30.12 3.08
N LYS A 110 32.87 29.85 4.36
CA LYS A 110 32.84 28.50 4.95
C LYS A 110 31.66 28.37 5.88
N TYR A 111 31.09 27.18 5.92
CA TYR A 111 30.04 26.79 6.85
C TYR A 111 30.63 25.95 7.99
N PHE A 112 30.24 26.28 9.20
CA PHE A 112 30.69 25.64 10.44
C PHE A 112 29.47 25.10 11.17
N TRP A 113 29.56 23.87 11.68
CA TRP A 113 28.54 23.32 12.58
C TRP A 113 28.48 24.13 13.88
N MET A 114 27.28 24.49 14.34
CA MET A 114 27.08 25.25 15.55
C MET A 114 26.00 24.73 16.50
N ALA A 115 25.22 23.73 16.09
CA ALA A 115 24.24 23.11 16.99
C ALA A 115 24.91 22.25 18.06
N ASP A 116 24.28 22.14 19.22
CA ASP A 116 24.84 21.39 20.38
C ASP A 116 24.65 19.89 20.29
N ASP A 117 23.88 19.40 19.30
CA ASP A 117 23.55 17.97 19.09
C ASP A 117 24.59 17.26 18.20
N TYR A 118 24.62 15.93 18.34
CA TYR A 118 25.41 15.05 17.48
C TYR A 118 24.52 14.50 16.35
N PRO A 119 24.66 14.99 15.10
CA PRO A 119 23.68 14.75 14.04
C PRO A 119 23.55 13.28 13.66
N ALA A 120 24.60 12.47 13.80
CA ALA A 120 24.52 11.04 13.48
C ALA A 120 23.55 10.24 14.37
N THR A 121 23.18 10.76 15.54
CA THR A 121 22.15 10.12 16.39
C THR A 121 20.76 10.15 15.77
N ALA A 122 20.51 11.11 14.88
CA ALA A 122 19.24 11.25 14.15
C ALA A 122 19.20 10.39 12.87
N ILE A 123 20.32 9.78 12.46
CA ILE A 123 20.40 8.94 11.25
C ILE A 123 20.03 7.50 11.60
N SER A 124 18.98 6.98 10.97
CA SER A 124 18.62 5.58 11.04
C SER A 124 19.16 4.84 9.83
N LEU A 125 19.85 3.70 10.05
CA LEU A 125 20.27 2.80 8.97
C LEU A 125 19.17 1.81 8.56
N ARG A 126 17.97 1.91 9.16
CA ARG A 126 16.84 1.01 8.91
C ARG A 126 15.60 1.73 8.37
N SER A 127 15.52 3.03 8.55
CA SER A 127 14.36 3.84 8.15
C SER A 127 14.84 5.18 7.60
N ALA A 128 14.21 5.65 6.53
CA ALA A 128 14.46 6.99 6.00
C ALA A 128 13.84 8.10 6.88
N SER A 129 12.86 7.75 7.73
CA SER A 129 12.22 8.71 8.64
C SER A 129 12.86 8.64 10.04
N PRO A 130 13.29 9.76 10.60
CA PRO A 130 13.80 9.82 11.97
C PRO A 130 12.69 9.74 13.04
N ASN A 131 11.44 9.94 12.63
CA ASN A 131 10.30 10.03 13.54
C ASN A 131 9.79 8.64 13.92
N VAL A 132 9.76 8.36 15.22
CA VAL A 132 9.28 7.07 15.77
C VAL A 132 8.24 7.31 16.84
N ILE A 133 7.25 6.41 16.90
CA ILE A 133 6.29 6.33 18.00
C ILE A 133 6.82 5.32 19.02
N VAL A 134 6.94 5.74 20.28
CA VAL A 134 7.37 4.88 21.38
C VAL A 134 6.16 4.16 21.97
N LEU A 135 6.26 2.84 22.12
CA LEU A 135 5.18 2.00 22.61
C LEU A 135 5.33 1.74 24.11
N HIS A 136 4.38 2.23 24.89
CA HIS A 136 4.30 2.08 26.34
C HIS A 136 3.25 1.03 26.68
N ALA A 137 3.67 -0.14 27.16
CA ALA A 137 2.75 -1.17 27.63
C ALA A 137 2.56 -1.11 29.15
N GLN A 138 1.32 -1.34 29.58
CA GLN A 138 0.99 -1.51 30.99
C GLN A 138 1.45 -2.88 31.45
N THR A 139 2.18 -2.94 32.57
CA THR A 139 2.65 -4.16 33.22
C THR A 139 2.29 -4.11 34.70
N ASP A 140 2.47 -5.22 35.43
CA ASP A 140 2.22 -5.27 36.87
C ASP A 140 3.09 -4.27 37.66
N ASP A 141 4.28 -3.93 37.13
CA ASP A 141 5.24 -2.98 37.72
C ASP A 141 5.04 -1.54 37.22
N GLY A 142 4.02 -1.25 36.42
CA GLY A 142 3.74 0.05 35.82
C GLY A 142 3.98 0.09 34.31
N TRP A 143 4.19 1.29 33.74
CA TRP A 143 4.41 1.47 32.31
C TRP A 143 5.84 1.12 31.90
N ARG A 144 5.97 0.30 30.86
CA ARG A 144 7.25 -0.11 30.30
C ARG A 144 7.29 0.15 28.79
N ILE A 145 8.41 0.62 28.28
CA ILE A 145 8.66 0.69 26.83
C ILE A 145 8.88 -0.73 26.30
N VAL A 146 8.02 -1.17 25.35
CA VAL A 146 8.08 -2.49 24.73
C VAL A 146 8.62 -2.41 23.30
N GLY A 147 8.60 -1.25 22.66
CA GLY A 147 9.10 -1.12 21.29
C GLY A 147 9.01 0.29 20.75
N LYS A 148 9.37 0.42 19.48
CA LYS A 148 9.24 1.64 18.68
C LYS A 148 8.71 1.24 17.30
N VAL A 149 7.87 2.09 16.73
CA VAL A 149 7.31 1.95 15.37
C VAL A 149 7.57 3.25 14.62
N ASP A 150 7.90 3.14 13.34
CA ASP A 150 8.06 4.33 12.51
C ASP A 150 6.76 5.13 12.45
N SER A 151 6.84 6.45 12.56
CA SER A 151 5.67 7.33 12.54
C SER A 151 4.83 7.17 11.27
N ALA A 152 5.46 6.85 10.13
CA ALA A 152 4.77 6.56 8.89
C ALA A 152 3.88 5.30 8.96
N SER A 153 4.28 4.33 9.79
CA SER A 153 3.57 3.07 9.97
C SER A 153 2.62 3.05 11.17
N ALA A 154 2.65 4.08 12.02
CA ALA A 154 1.92 4.08 13.28
C ALA A 154 0.40 3.98 13.13
N ASP A 155 -0.16 4.68 12.15
CA ASP A 155 -1.60 4.72 11.87
C ASP A 155 -2.18 3.39 11.39
N TRP A 156 -1.35 2.49 10.90
CA TRP A 156 -1.81 1.16 10.52
C TRP A 156 -1.37 0.06 11.48
N MET A 157 -0.24 0.21 12.17
CA MET A 157 0.24 -0.79 13.13
C MET A 157 -0.32 -0.62 14.53
N VAL A 158 -0.48 0.65 14.96
CA VAL A 158 -0.79 0.99 16.35
C VAL A 158 -1.91 2.03 16.45
N HIS A 159 -2.88 2.00 15.52
CA HIS A 159 -4.10 2.80 15.67
C HIS A 159 -4.87 2.40 16.93
N PRO A 160 -5.73 3.26 17.50
CA PRO A 160 -6.59 2.88 18.61
C PRO A 160 -7.35 1.58 18.34
N GLU A 161 -7.43 0.69 19.32
CA GLU A 161 -8.01 -0.66 19.21
C GLU A 161 -7.22 -1.66 18.31
N ALA A 162 -6.05 -1.29 17.78
CA ALA A 162 -5.20 -2.24 17.07
C ALA A 162 -4.70 -3.36 17.99
N ILE A 163 -4.57 -4.57 17.44
CA ILE A 163 -3.88 -5.67 18.13
C ILE A 163 -2.43 -5.68 17.66
N TYR A 164 -1.54 -5.34 18.58
CA TYR A 164 -0.09 -5.29 18.35
C TYR A 164 0.57 -6.51 19.03
N MET A 165 1.44 -7.20 18.29
CA MET A 165 2.21 -8.34 18.82
C MET A 165 3.66 -7.97 19.06
N HIS A 166 4.16 -8.26 20.26
CA HIS A 166 5.55 -8.07 20.62
C HIS A 166 6.04 -9.26 21.45
N GLU A 167 7.13 -9.89 21.01
CA GLU A 167 7.76 -11.04 21.68
C GLU A 167 6.77 -12.18 22.06
N GLY A 168 5.79 -12.42 21.17
CA GLY A 168 4.76 -13.46 21.39
C GLY A 168 3.64 -13.08 22.36
N GLN A 169 3.62 -11.85 22.85
CA GLN A 169 2.53 -11.29 23.66
C GLN A 169 1.68 -10.34 22.80
N SER A 170 0.36 -10.45 22.92
CA SER A 170 -0.59 -9.56 22.27
C SER A 170 -0.95 -8.41 23.20
N TYR A 171 -1.07 -7.23 22.60
CA TYR A 171 -1.50 -5.99 23.24
C TYR A 171 -2.62 -5.35 22.43
N ILE A 172 -3.55 -4.69 23.08
CA ILE A 172 -4.49 -3.77 22.47
C ILE A 172 -3.95 -2.34 22.63
N VAL A 173 -4.02 -1.55 21.59
CA VAL A 173 -3.65 -0.13 21.63
C VAL A 173 -4.83 0.65 22.21
N ASP A 174 -4.65 1.22 23.39
CA ASP A 174 -5.66 2.03 24.07
C ASP A 174 -5.72 3.45 23.48
N GLU A 175 -4.54 4.03 23.20
CA GLU A 175 -4.40 5.40 22.70
C GLU A 175 -3.17 5.55 21.82
N LEU A 176 -3.28 6.35 20.77
CA LEU A 176 -2.17 6.82 19.93
C LEU A 176 -2.10 8.35 19.99
N ASP A 177 -1.11 8.88 20.70
CA ASP A 177 -0.81 10.31 20.76
C ASP A 177 0.27 10.69 19.75
N LEU A 178 -0.17 11.21 18.60
CA LEU A 178 0.71 11.64 17.51
C LEU A 178 1.48 12.92 17.85
N THR A 179 1.02 13.71 18.85
CA THR A 179 1.69 14.96 19.23
C THR A 179 2.89 14.71 20.12
N GLN A 180 2.79 13.70 20.98
CA GLN A 180 3.88 13.28 21.86
C GLN A 180 4.71 12.12 21.29
N ASN A 181 4.31 11.57 20.13
CA ASN A 181 4.90 10.38 19.54
C ASN A 181 4.89 9.16 20.47
N LEU A 182 3.74 8.93 21.13
CA LEU A 182 3.54 7.86 22.09
C LEU A 182 2.31 7.01 21.74
N ALA A 183 2.39 5.71 21.99
CA ALA A 183 1.22 4.84 22.00
C ALA A 183 1.15 4.07 23.33
N TYR A 184 -0.05 4.00 23.90
CA TYR A 184 -0.33 3.30 25.15
C TYR A 184 -1.01 1.99 24.86
N LEU A 185 -0.51 0.90 25.45
CA LEU A 185 -0.91 -0.46 25.15
C LEU A 185 -1.25 -1.20 26.45
N SER A 186 -2.33 -1.98 26.42
CA SER A 186 -2.69 -2.91 27.48
C SER A 186 -2.53 -4.37 27.04
N PRO A 187 -2.06 -5.28 27.91
CA PRO A 187 -1.98 -6.71 27.58
C PRO A 187 -3.35 -7.25 27.19
N ALA A 188 -3.44 -7.99 26.11
CA ALA A 188 -4.67 -8.58 25.60
C ALA A 188 -4.49 -10.08 25.34
N LYS A 189 -5.56 -10.86 25.60
CA LYS A 189 -5.65 -12.26 25.19
C LYS A 189 -6.82 -12.38 24.22
N VAL A 190 -6.53 -12.30 22.96
CA VAL A 190 -7.51 -12.32 21.88
C VAL A 190 -7.11 -13.36 20.83
N ASP A 191 -8.09 -13.89 20.12
CA ASP A 191 -7.95 -14.86 19.05
C ASP A 191 -8.07 -14.24 17.65
N TYR A 192 -7.97 -12.91 17.56
CA TYR A 192 -8.06 -12.15 16.34
C TYR A 192 -6.92 -11.12 16.22
N TYR A 193 -6.68 -10.68 14.98
CA TYR A 193 -5.87 -9.51 14.68
C TYR A 193 -6.70 -8.41 14.01
N THR A 194 -6.16 -7.21 13.93
CA THR A 194 -6.83 -6.09 13.31
C THR A 194 -6.15 -5.72 11.98
N MET A 195 -6.96 -5.38 10.99
CA MET A 195 -6.50 -4.86 9.70
C MET A 195 -7.12 -3.49 9.47
N PRO A 196 -6.31 -2.42 9.32
CA PRO A 196 -6.84 -1.07 9.11
C PRO A 196 -7.55 -0.93 7.77
N LEU A 197 -8.59 -0.12 7.76
CA LEU A 197 -9.28 0.33 6.55
C LEU A 197 -8.73 1.70 6.17
N ARG A 198 -8.09 1.79 5.03
CA ARG A 198 -7.47 3.00 4.51
C ARG A 198 -8.24 3.52 3.30
N GLU A 199 -8.35 4.81 3.22
CA GLU A 199 -8.77 5.53 2.03
C GLU A 199 -7.58 6.33 1.53
N SER A 200 -7.25 6.19 0.25
CA SER A 200 -6.15 6.92 -0.38
C SER A 200 -6.68 7.71 -1.56
N ASN A 201 -6.23 8.96 -1.66
CA ASN A 201 -6.47 9.82 -2.80
C ASN A 201 -5.13 10.18 -3.42
N VAL A 202 -5.00 9.97 -4.72
CA VAL A 202 -3.76 10.20 -5.48
C VAL A 202 -3.97 11.39 -6.39
N SER A 203 -3.05 12.35 -6.35
CA SER A 203 -3.05 13.51 -7.24
C SER A 203 -1.67 13.72 -7.86
N LEU A 204 -1.67 14.21 -9.10
CA LEU A 204 -0.46 14.51 -9.85
C LEU A 204 0.15 15.83 -9.35
N LEU A 205 1.44 15.81 -9.06
CA LEU A 205 2.25 17.02 -8.83
C LEU A 205 3.02 17.39 -10.10
N ASN A 206 3.74 16.43 -10.67
CA ASN A 206 4.55 16.65 -11.87
C ASN A 206 4.69 15.35 -12.68
N GLN A 207 4.53 15.43 -13.99
CA GLN A 207 4.77 14.30 -14.88
C GLN A 207 6.21 14.37 -15.39
N ILE A 208 6.98 13.30 -15.20
CA ILE A 208 8.39 13.23 -15.57
C ILE A 208 8.54 12.53 -16.93
N ASP A 209 7.93 11.35 -17.09
CA ASP A 209 8.01 10.57 -18.32
C ASP A 209 6.70 9.87 -18.63
N GLN A 210 6.42 9.67 -19.92
CA GLN A 210 5.20 9.00 -20.39
C GLN A 210 5.45 8.30 -21.72
N VAL A 211 4.98 7.07 -21.83
CA VAL A 211 4.91 6.33 -23.07
C VAL A 211 3.47 5.97 -23.35
N SER A 212 2.88 6.60 -24.36
CA SER A 212 1.50 6.35 -24.75
C SER A 212 1.46 5.25 -25.81
N GLY A 213 0.60 4.24 -25.57
CA GLY A 213 0.23 3.19 -26.51
C GLY A 213 -1.26 3.25 -26.84
N GLU A 214 -1.69 2.47 -27.83
CA GLU A 214 -3.11 2.38 -28.20
C GLU A 214 -3.94 1.73 -27.08
N LYS A 215 -3.36 0.79 -26.37
CA LYS A 215 -4.02 -0.03 -25.35
C LYS A 215 -3.74 0.43 -23.91
N VAL A 216 -2.53 0.89 -23.64
CA VAL A 216 -2.06 1.29 -22.32
C VAL A 216 -1.12 2.48 -22.43
N THR A 217 -1.30 3.42 -21.54
CA THR A 217 -0.33 4.51 -21.33
C THR A 217 0.38 4.26 -20.01
N LYS A 218 1.70 4.12 -20.04
CA LYS A 218 2.53 4.07 -18.83
C LYS A 218 3.11 5.46 -18.55
N THR A 219 3.08 5.86 -17.30
CA THR A 219 3.55 7.17 -16.87
C THR A 219 4.36 7.05 -15.58
N TYR A 220 5.37 7.91 -15.45
CA TYR A 220 6.18 8.10 -14.26
C TYR A 220 6.19 9.58 -13.88
N GLY A 221 6.09 9.88 -12.59
CA GLY A 221 6.03 11.25 -12.12
C GLY A 221 5.93 11.38 -10.61
N GLU A 222 5.81 12.64 -10.16
CA GLU A 222 5.65 13.00 -8.75
C GLU A 222 4.17 13.08 -8.39
N LEU A 223 3.84 12.47 -7.27
CA LEU A 223 2.47 12.33 -6.78
C LEU A 223 2.34 12.87 -5.35
N SER A 224 1.17 13.42 -5.03
CA SER A 224 0.72 13.61 -3.65
C SER A 224 -0.31 12.54 -3.31
N ILE A 225 -0.01 11.75 -2.28
CA ILE A 225 -0.84 10.67 -1.78
C ILE A 225 -1.41 11.09 -0.43
N ILE A 226 -2.71 11.34 -0.36
CA ILE A 226 -3.40 11.62 0.90
C ILE A 226 -4.03 10.31 1.39
N THR A 227 -3.61 9.84 2.55
CA THR A 227 -4.11 8.61 3.16
C THR A 227 -4.80 8.91 4.49
N LYS A 228 -5.94 8.30 4.72
CA LYS A 228 -6.68 8.35 5.97
C LYS A 228 -7.08 6.95 6.42
N VAL A 229 -6.84 6.62 7.69
CA VAL A 229 -7.37 5.42 8.33
C VAL A 229 -8.73 5.76 8.94
N THR A 230 -9.78 5.14 8.42
CA THR A 230 -11.19 5.44 8.78
C THR A 230 -11.82 4.35 9.67
N GLY A 231 -11.10 3.24 9.85
CA GLY A 231 -11.56 2.12 10.66
C GLY A 231 -10.63 0.92 10.58
N TYR A 232 -11.09 -0.19 11.13
CA TYR A 232 -10.36 -1.45 11.06
C TYR A 232 -11.33 -2.63 11.02
N GLN A 233 -10.83 -3.79 10.55
CA GLN A 233 -11.53 -5.07 10.58
C GLN A 233 -10.88 -5.97 11.64
N ARG A 234 -11.69 -6.74 12.37
CA ARG A 234 -11.24 -7.84 13.24
C ARG A 234 -11.29 -9.13 12.44
N ILE A 235 -10.18 -9.85 12.40
CA ILE A 235 -10.01 -11.08 11.61
C ILE A 235 -9.51 -12.17 12.55
N GLU A 236 -10.22 -13.28 12.59
CA GLU A 236 -9.84 -14.43 13.40
C GLU A 236 -8.55 -15.07 12.90
N TRP A 237 -7.64 -15.46 13.82
CA TRP A 237 -6.28 -15.91 13.48
C TRP A 237 -6.23 -17.19 12.65
N HIS A 238 -7.10 -18.16 12.92
CA HIS A 238 -7.00 -19.48 12.30
C HIS A 238 -7.88 -19.63 11.08
N THR A 239 -9.09 -19.11 11.11
CA THR A 239 -10.06 -19.24 10.03
C THR A 239 -10.02 -18.09 9.05
N HIS A 240 -9.35 -16.98 9.41
CA HIS A 240 -9.35 -15.71 8.68
C HIS A 240 -10.77 -15.14 8.45
N GLN A 241 -11.74 -15.55 9.27
CA GLN A 241 -13.10 -15.01 9.22
C GLN A 241 -13.14 -13.59 9.77
N ARG A 242 -13.98 -12.75 9.17
CA ARG A 242 -14.24 -11.40 9.65
C ARG A 242 -15.19 -11.46 10.85
N LEU A 243 -14.72 -11.01 12.01
CA LEU A 243 -15.49 -10.96 13.24
C LEU A 243 -16.27 -9.65 13.40
N GLY A 244 -15.88 -8.61 12.69
CA GLY A 244 -16.52 -7.30 12.76
C GLY A 244 -15.60 -6.16 12.37
N ASN A 245 -16.14 -4.94 12.43
CA ASN A 245 -15.39 -3.72 12.10
C ASN A 245 -15.45 -2.74 13.28
N GLY A 246 -14.40 -1.93 13.41
CA GLY A 246 -14.36 -0.78 14.31
C GLY A 246 -14.16 0.51 13.54
N LYS A 247 -14.49 1.63 14.17
CA LYS A 247 -14.23 2.97 13.62
C LYS A 247 -13.00 3.54 14.27
N VAL A 248 -12.17 4.18 13.47
CA VAL A 248 -11.04 4.99 13.90
C VAL A 248 -11.10 6.29 13.13
N ASP A 249 -10.79 7.40 13.75
CA ASP A 249 -10.69 8.71 13.09
C ASP A 249 -9.30 9.27 13.39
N LEU A 250 -8.37 8.96 12.48
CA LEU A 250 -7.03 9.51 12.51
C LEU A 250 -6.91 10.66 11.50
N PRO A 251 -5.96 11.59 11.73
CA PRO A 251 -5.70 12.67 10.80
C PRO A 251 -5.27 12.13 9.43
N GLU A 252 -5.54 12.89 8.38
CA GLU A 252 -5.02 12.63 7.06
C GLU A 252 -3.50 12.81 7.05
N LYS A 253 -2.82 11.93 6.33
CA LYS A 253 -1.39 12.01 6.08
C LYS A 253 -1.15 12.25 4.60
N GLU A 254 -0.35 13.25 4.29
CA GLU A 254 0.12 13.51 2.94
C GLU A 254 1.53 12.97 2.78
N LEU A 255 1.75 12.25 1.68
CA LEU A 255 3.04 11.77 1.21
C LEU A 255 3.28 12.31 -0.19
N GLN A 256 4.27 13.17 -0.35
CA GLN A 256 4.76 13.59 -1.66
C GLN A 256 5.91 12.67 -2.06
N THR A 257 5.72 11.96 -3.18
CA THR A 257 6.61 10.87 -3.59
C THR A 257 6.59 10.69 -5.11
N THR A 258 7.39 9.75 -5.61
CA THR A 258 7.33 9.32 -7.00
C THR A 258 6.40 8.13 -7.17
N GLY A 259 5.75 8.05 -8.32
CA GLY A 259 4.86 6.97 -8.69
C GLY A 259 4.98 6.57 -10.16
N TYR A 260 4.79 5.30 -10.41
CA TYR A 260 4.55 4.72 -11.72
C TYR A 260 3.09 4.31 -11.82
N TRP A 261 2.42 4.66 -12.91
CA TRP A 261 1.06 4.19 -13.14
C TRP A 261 0.81 3.80 -14.58
N LEU A 262 -0.10 2.86 -14.72
CA LEU A 262 -0.63 2.45 -16.00
C LEU A 262 -2.08 2.92 -16.10
N THR A 263 -2.38 3.57 -17.22
CA THR A 263 -3.72 3.98 -17.62
C THR A 263 -4.24 3.01 -18.65
N ILE A 264 -5.45 2.48 -18.40
CA ILE A 264 -6.11 1.56 -19.31
C ILE A 264 -6.94 2.38 -20.29
N GLU A 265 -6.65 2.24 -21.57
CA GLU A 265 -7.31 3.00 -22.63
C GLU A 265 -8.70 2.44 -22.94
N ASP A 266 -9.57 3.30 -23.51
CA ASP A 266 -10.96 2.97 -23.78
C ASP A 266 -11.12 1.76 -24.71
N GLU A 267 -10.18 1.54 -25.62
CA GLU A 267 -10.18 0.41 -26.54
C GLU A 267 -10.20 -0.95 -25.80
N ILE A 268 -9.35 -1.09 -24.77
CA ILE A 268 -9.36 -2.28 -23.91
C ILE A 268 -10.68 -2.40 -23.15
N LEU A 269 -11.17 -1.27 -22.61
CA LEU A 269 -12.41 -1.28 -21.85
C LEU A 269 -13.59 -1.76 -22.69
N ASP A 270 -13.65 -1.33 -23.94
CA ASP A 270 -14.71 -1.75 -24.87
C ASP A 270 -14.62 -3.25 -25.17
N ILE A 271 -13.42 -3.78 -25.43
CA ILE A 271 -13.19 -5.21 -25.60
C ILE A 271 -13.64 -6.02 -24.36
N LEU A 272 -13.26 -5.56 -23.17
CA LEU A 272 -13.61 -6.23 -21.91
C LEU A 272 -15.11 -6.12 -21.60
N ARG A 273 -15.76 -5.00 -21.93
CA ARG A 273 -17.22 -4.83 -21.82
C ARG A 273 -17.97 -5.80 -22.74
N GLU A 274 -17.55 -5.91 -24.00
CA GLU A 274 -18.14 -6.85 -24.96
C GLU A 274 -17.99 -8.31 -24.49
N LYS A 275 -16.87 -8.66 -23.87
CA LYS A 275 -16.63 -9.98 -23.27
C LYS A 275 -17.38 -10.19 -21.94
N GLY A 276 -18.01 -9.13 -21.37
CA GLY A 276 -18.64 -9.16 -20.04
C GLY A 276 -17.64 -9.34 -18.88
N LEU A 277 -16.39 -8.92 -19.09
CA LEU A 277 -15.26 -9.06 -18.15
C LEU A 277 -14.81 -7.72 -17.54
N TRP A 278 -15.57 -6.63 -17.77
CA TRP A 278 -15.33 -5.34 -17.13
C TRP A 278 -16.47 -5.01 -16.17
N ASN A 279 -16.16 -4.89 -14.87
CA ASN A 279 -17.13 -4.69 -13.80
C ASN A 279 -16.89 -3.42 -12.96
N ASN A 280 -16.11 -2.46 -13.49
CA ASN A 280 -15.80 -1.22 -12.78
C ASN A 280 -16.61 -0.01 -13.25
N ASP A 281 -17.47 -0.16 -14.26
CA ASP A 281 -18.34 0.91 -14.71
C ASP A 281 -19.38 1.27 -13.63
N PRO A 282 -19.82 2.53 -13.57
CA PRO A 282 -20.93 2.92 -12.72
C PRO A 282 -22.16 2.05 -12.98
N ASN A 283 -22.76 1.53 -11.93
CA ASN A 283 -23.95 0.71 -12.07
C ASN A 283 -25.12 1.54 -12.66
N ASP A 284 -25.69 1.09 -13.77
CA ASP A 284 -27.00 1.54 -14.22
C ASP A 284 -28.08 0.74 -13.49
N TYR A 285 -28.74 1.40 -12.53
CA TYR A 285 -29.80 0.77 -11.75
C TYR A 285 -31.17 0.84 -12.43
N GLY A 286 -31.25 1.38 -13.64
CA GLY A 286 -32.46 1.54 -14.42
C GLY A 286 -33.32 2.77 -14.04
N PRO A 287 -34.30 3.13 -14.90
CA PRO A 287 -35.09 4.38 -14.78
C PRO A 287 -35.96 4.45 -13.52
N GLU A 288 -36.36 3.33 -12.97
CA GLU A 288 -37.20 3.26 -11.75
C GLU A 288 -36.40 3.33 -10.45
N TRP A 289 -35.06 3.40 -10.52
CA TRP A 289 -34.18 3.34 -9.34
C TRP A 289 -34.50 4.38 -8.28
N ALA A 290 -34.71 5.63 -8.69
CA ALA A 290 -34.96 6.71 -7.73
C ALA A 290 -36.20 6.45 -6.87
N ARG A 291 -37.28 5.90 -7.50
CA ARG A 291 -38.53 5.52 -6.82
C ARG A 291 -38.32 4.31 -5.92
N LEU A 292 -37.62 3.32 -6.40
CA LEU A 292 -37.34 2.11 -5.65
C LEU A 292 -36.45 2.43 -4.43
N ALA A 293 -35.38 3.19 -4.61
CA ALA A 293 -34.50 3.60 -3.52
C ALA A 293 -35.25 4.37 -2.43
N GLU A 294 -36.19 5.24 -2.80
CA GLU A 294 -37.06 5.94 -1.83
C GLU A 294 -37.94 4.95 -1.07
N THR A 295 -38.47 3.95 -1.75
CA THR A 295 -39.31 2.90 -1.13
C THR A 295 -38.53 2.08 -0.11
N ILE A 296 -37.28 1.72 -0.43
CA ILE A 296 -36.40 0.98 0.46
C ILE A 296 -36.02 1.81 1.69
N ARG A 297 -35.60 3.10 1.50
CA ARG A 297 -35.31 3.99 2.62
C ARG A 297 -36.52 4.14 3.57
N LYS A 298 -37.71 4.26 3.02
CA LYS A 298 -38.96 4.33 3.78
C LYS A 298 -39.23 3.02 4.54
N ARG A 299 -39.03 1.85 3.89
CA ARG A 299 -39.10 0.52 4.54
C ARG A 299 -38.18 0.44 5.75
N ASP A 300 -36.95 0.93 5.61
CA ASP A 300 -35.89 0.91 6.60
C ASP A 300 -35.98 2.09 7.58
N ALA A 301 -37.13 2.81 7.63
CA ALA A 301 -37.37 3.95 8.49
C ALA A 301 -36.32 5.07 8.39
N TYR A 302 -35.70 5.25 7.20
CA TYR A 302 -34.61 6.20 6.96
C TYR A 302 -33.42 6.00 7.88
N THR A 303 -33.19 4.75 8.30
CA THR A 303 -32.14 4.38 9.24
C THR A 303 -31.13 3.42 8.59
N CYS A 304 -29.85 3.65 8.78
CA CYS A 304 -28.80 2.75 8.32
C CYS A 304 -28.93 1.38 8.99
N GLN A 305 -29.13 0.33 8.22
CA GLN A 305 -29.34 -1.03 8.72
C GLN A 305 -28.07 -1.67 9.30
N ASN A 306 -26.91 -1.04 9.06
CA ASN A 306 -25.64 -1.54 9.59
C ASN A 306 -25.23 -0.85 10.91
N CYS A 307 -25.39 0.45 11.07
CA CYS A 307 -24.91 1.18 12.25
C CYS A 307 -26.02 1.90 13.04
N GLY A 308 -27.27 1.88 12.56
CA GLY A 308 -28.43 2.52 13.22
C GLY A 308 -28.47 4.04 13.08
N ALA A 309 -27.58 4.67 12.29
CA ALA A 309 -27.63 6.12 12.08
C ALA A 309 -28.90 6.51 11.34
N VAL A 310 -29.62 7.52 11.84
CA VAL A 310 -30.82 8.09 11.19
C VAL A 310 -30.40 9.08 10.13
N GLU A 311 -31.19 9.18 9.05
CA GLU A 311 -30.97 10.12 7.95
C GLU A 311 -31.17 11.55 8.45
N GLU A 312 -30.09 12.34 8.49
CA GLU A 312 -30.10 13.74 8.88
C GLU A 312 -29.41 14.60 7.80
N GLY A 313 -30.18 15.46 7.13
CA GLY A 313 -29.69 16.40 6.12
C GLY A 313 -29.35 15.78 4.77
N ARG A 314 -28.54 14.70 4.73
CA ARG A 314 -28.20 13.95 3.52
C ARG A 314 -28.94 12.62 3.49
N LYS A 315 -29.48 12.27 2.33
CA LYS A 315 -30.14 10.99 2.09
C LYS A 315 -29.14 9.83 2.23
N HIS A 316 -29.58 8.75 2.87
CA HIS A 316 -28.85 7.49 2.87
C HIS A 316 -28.85 6.83 1.50
N ASP A 317 -27.80 6.06 1.22
CA ASP A 317 -27.67 5.30 0.00
C ASP A 317 -28.40 3.95 0.12
N VAL A 318 -28.87 3.40 -1.00
CA VAL A 318 -29.45 2.06 -1.06
C VAL A 318 -28.45 1.13 -1.73
N HIS A 319 -28.05 0.11 -0.98
CA HIS A 319 -27.01 -0.85 -1.35
C HIS A 319 -27.62 -2.18 -1.79
N HIS A 320 -27.04 -2.81 -2.82
CA HIS A 320 -27.36 -4.18 -3.21
C HIS A 320 -26.55 -5.16 -2.37
N ASN A 321 -27.22 -5.98 -1.54
CA ASN A 321 -26.56 -7.00 -0.71
C ASN A 321 -25.81 -8.03 -1.57
N ILE A 322 -26.42 -8.44 -2.66
CA ILE A 322 -25.77 -9.20 -3.74
C ILE A 322 -25.60 -8.23 -4.90
N PRO A 323 -24.36 -8.03 -5.40
CA PRO A 323 -24.07 -7.07 -6.45
C PRO A 323 -24.93 -7.26 -7.70
N LEU A 324 -25.28 -6.17 -8.37
CA LEU A 324 -26.10 -6.12 -9.58
C LEU A 324 -25.64 -7.13 -10.65
N ARG A 325 -24.34 -7.21 -10.82
CA ARG A 325 -23.66 -8.11 -11.78
C ARG A 325 -23.85 -9.62 -11.53
N ALA A 326 -24.29 -10.02 -10.35
CA ALA A 326 -24.58 -11.40 -10.02
C ALA A 326 -25.92 -11.87 -10.57
N PHE A 327 -26.70 -10.97 -11.16
CA PHE A 327 -28.04 -11.24 -11.71
C PHE A 327 -28.05 -11.08 -13.24
N ASN A 328 -28.89 -11.85 -13.88
CA ASN A 328 -29.08 -11.78 -15.35
C ASN A 328 -30.06 -10.64 -15.76
N SER A 329 -30.72 -10.00 -14.80
CA SER A 329 -31.66 -8.91 -15.07
C SER A 329 -31.69 -7.89 -13.94
N LEU A 330 -31.89 -6.61 -14.29
CA LEU A 330 -32.10 -5.51 -13.34
C LEU A 330 -33.33 -5.75 -12.43
N VAL A 331 -34.36 -6.41 -12.95
CA VAL A 331 -35.58 -6.72 -12.19
C VAL A 331 -35.29 -7.68 -11.04
N GLU A 332 -34.43 -8.66 -11.27
CA GLU A 332 -34.02 -9.59 -10.21
C GLU A 332 -33.08 -8.95 -9.20
N ALA A 333 -32.12 -8.19 -9.68
CA ALA A 333 -31.17 -7.50 -8.82
C ALA A 333 -31.86 -6.47 -7.92
N ASN A 334 -32.83 -5.75 -8.47
CA ASN A 334 -33.57 -4.68 -7.79
C ASN A 334 -34.73 -5.19 -6.92
N ARG A 335 -34.80 -6.48 -6.62
CA ARG A 335 -35.82 -6.98 -5.67
C ARG A 335 -35.57 -6.35 -4.28
N PRO A 336 -36.64 -5.94 -3.56
CA PRO A 336 -36.51 -5.31 -2.25
C PRO A 336 -35.70 -6.10 -1.24
N GLU A 337 -35.71 -7.43 -1.30
CA GLU A 337 -34.98 -8.35 -0.43
C GLU A 337 -33.47 -8.24 -0.61
N ASN A 338 -33.02 -7.83 -1.79
CA ASN A 338 -31.61 -7.62 -2.12
C ASN A 338 -31.12 -6.22 -1.81
N LEU A 339 -31.97 -5.32 -1.32
CA LEU A 339 -31.66 -3.91 -1.12
C LEU A 339 -31.68 -3.54 0.37
N THR A 340 -30.72 -2.73 0.78
CA THR A 340 -30.52 -2.30 2.16
C THR A 340 -30.14 -0.84 2.23
N THR A 341 -30.75 -0.07 3.15
CA THR A 341 -30.40 1.32 3.38
C THR A 341 -29.14 1.44 4.22
N LEU A 342 -28.12 2.14 3.73
CA LEU A 342 -26.85 2.38 4.42
C LEU A 342 -26.51 3.88 4.43
N CYS A 343 -25.98 4.38 5.55
CA CYS A 343 -25.38 5.71 5.56
C CYS A 343 -24.11 5.71 4.71
N GLN A 344 -23.68 6.89 4.25
CA GLN A 344 -22.53 7.01 3.34
C GLN A 344 -21.29 6.23 3.82
N PRO A 345 -20.83 6.32 5.10
CA PRO A 345 -19.68 5.56 5.55
C PRO A 345 -19.88 4.03 5.53
N CYS A 346 -21.12 3.56 5.77
CA CYS A 346 -21.42 2.13 5.70
C CYS A 346 -21.56 1.64 4.26
N HIS A 347 -22.17 2.45 3.38
CA HIS A 347 -22.28 2.17 1.95
C HIS A 347 -20.90 2.11 1.30
N HIS A 348 -20.05 3.12 1.55
CA HIS A 348 -18.68 3.14 1.05
C HIS A 348 -17.89 1.90 1.46
N ARG A 349 -17.98 1.48 2.73
CA ARG A 349 -17.36 0.23 3.19
C ARG A 349 -17.88 -1.02 2.50
N ALA A 350 -19.17 -1.08 2.23
CA ALA A 350 -19.78 -2.19 1.48
C ALA A 350 -19.30 -2.19 0.03
N GLU A 351 -19.20 -1.02 -0.61
CA GLU A 351 -18.70 -0.88 -1.99
C GLU A 351 -17.21 -1.16 -2.11
N VAL A 352 -16.37 -0.78 -1.15
CA VAL A 352 -14.94 -1.12 -1.14
C VAL A 352 -14.75 -2.63 -1.25
N VAL A 353 -15.59 -3.42 -0.58
CA VAL A 353 -15.56 -4.89 -0.69
C VAL A 353 -15.92 -5.37 -2.10
N VAL A 354 -16.80 -4.67 -2.81
CA VAL A 354 -17.19 -4.99 -4.20
C VAL A 354 -16.10 -4.55 -5.18
N LYS A 355 -15.53 -3.36 -5.00
CA LYS A 355 -14.41 -2.85 -5.82
C LYS A 355 -13.14 -3.69 -5.67
N MET A 356 -12.88 -4.26 -4.50
CA MET A 356 -11.76 -5.17 -4.25
C MET A 356 -11.79 -6.49 -5.04
N ARG A 357 -12.79 -6.71 -5.90
CA ARG A 357 -12.98 -7.96 -6.67
C ARG A 357 -13.05 -7.75 -8.17
N SER A 358 -12.56 -6.64 -8.64
CA SER A 358 -12.51 -6.34 -10.08
C SER A 358 -11.19 -6.78 -10.67
N GLY A 359 -11.14 -6.93 -11.98
CA GLY A 359 -9.92 -7.18 -12.73
C GLY A 359 -8.84 -6.14 -12.46
N LEU A 360 -9.23 -4.86 -12.29
CA LEU A 360 -8.34 -3.76 -11.95
C LEU A 360 -7.70 -3.94 -10.56
N SER A 361 -8.51 -4.31 -9.56
CA SER A 361 -8.00 -4.57 -8.20
C SER A 361 -7.14 -5.83 -8.13
N GLY A 362 -7.50 -6.86 -8.89
CA GLY A 362 -6.66 -8.06 -9.02
C GLY A 362 -5.31 -7.76 -9.65
N LEU A 363 -5.28 -6.92 -10.69
CA LEU A 363 -4.04 -6.45 -11.31
C LEU A 363 -3.19 -5.66 -10.30
N ALA A 364 -3.78 -4.70 -9.61
CA ALA A 364 -3.10 -3.90 -8.59
C ALA A 364 -2.52 -4.78 -7.47
N PHE A 365 -3.30 -5.74 -6.98
CA PHE A 365 -2.85 -6.70 -5.97
C PHE A 365 -1.66 -7.51 -6.46
N THR A 366 -1.75 -8.08 -7.66
CA THR A 366 -0.68 -8.92 -8.22
C THR A 366 0.59 -8.12 -8.45
N LEU A 367 0.49 -6.94 -9.07
CA LEU A 367 1.65 -6.08 -9.32
C LEU A 367 2.31 -5.63 -8.02
N GLY A 368 1.53 -5.20 -7.02
CA GLY A 368 2.05 -4.76 -5.72
C GLY A 368 2.80 -5.86 -4.96
N HIS A 369 2.39 -7.12 -5.12
CA HIS A 369 3.07 -8.25 -4.48
C HIS A 369 4.26 -8.79 -5.28
N LEU A 370 4.27 -8.61 -6.61
CA LEU A 370 5.40 -9.03 -7.46
C LEU A 370 6.50 -7.97 -7.56
N ALA A 371 6.14 -6.69 -7.55
CA ALA A 371 7.10 -5.60 -7.69
C ALA A 371 8.31 -5.70 -6.74
N PRO A 372 8.14 -6.03 -5.45
CA PRO A 372 9.27 -6.19 -4.53
C PRO A 372 10.34 -7.18 -4.99
N LEU A 373 9.94 -8.21 -5.75
CA LEU A 373 10.87 -9.21 -6.28
C LEU A 373 11.86 -8.62 -7.30
N PHE A 374 11.43 -7.62 -8.05
CA PHE A 374 12.23 -6.97 -9.10
C PHE A 374 13.02 -5.76 -8.58
N LEU A 375 12.54 -5.17 -7.47
CA LEU A 375 13.10 -3.96 -6.88
C LEU A 375 14.02 -4.25 -5.70
N MET A 376 14.02 -5.48 -5.18
CA MET A 376 14.75 -5.88 -3.97
C MET A 376 14.37 -5.01 -2.76
N CYS A 377 13.08 -4.78 -2.59
CA CYS A 377 12.53 -3.99 -1.48
C CYS A 377 11.55 -4.83 -0.64
N ASP A 378 11.19 -4.33 0.52
CA ASP A 378 10.08 -4.87 1.29
C ASP A 378 8.74 -4.47 0.65
N SER A 379 7.71 -5.29 0.82
CA SER A 379 6.36 -4.97 0.33
C SER A 379 5.77 -3.72 0.99
N SER A 380 6.26 -3.33 2.15
CA SER A 380 5.90 -2.11 2.85
C SER A 380 6.53 -0.84 2.25
N ASP A 381 7.58 -0.97 1.42
CA ASP A 381 8.25 0.15 0.77
C ASP A 381 7.48 0.66 -0.46
N LEU A 382 6.50 -0.11 -0.93
CA LEU A 382 5.64 0.23 -2.07
C LEU A 382 4.19 0.41 -1.65
N GLY A 383 3.59 1.49 -2.11
CA GLY A 383 2.15 1.71 -2.07
C GLY A 383 1.50 1.29 -3.39
N VAL A 384 0.26 0.82 -3.30
CA VAL A 384 -0.54 0.46 -4.46
C VAL A 384 -1.92 1.09 -4.37
N HIS A 385 -2.37 1.65 -5.48
CA HIS A 385 -3.70 2.24 -5.59
C HIS A 385 -4.32 1.87 -6.93
N ALA A 386 -5.59 1.51 -6.92
CA ALA A 386 -6.39 1.25 -8.12
C ALA A 386 -7.63 2.14 -8.10
N ASP A 387 -7.80 2.91 -9.16
CA ASP A 387 -8.95 3.80 -9.30
C ASP A 387 -9.58 3.60 -10.69
N PRO A 388 -10.83 3.13 -10.77
CA PRO A 388 -11.52 2.94 -12.04
C PRO A 388 -11.92 4.24 -12.73
N GLN A 389 -11.83 5.40 -12.05
CA GLN A 389 -12.19 6.72 -12.57
C GLN A 389 -11.23 7.78 -12.05
N SER A 390 -9.95 7.61 -12.39
CA SER A 390 -8.88 8.43 -11.82
C SER A 390 -8.78 9.82 -12.42
N LYS A 391 -8.57 10.79 -11.56
CA LYS A 391 -8.22 12.16 -11.97
C LYS A 391 -6.84 12.26 -12.61
N LEU A 392 -5.95 11.29 -12.37
CA LEU A 392 -4.64 11.22 -13.01
C LEU A 392 -4.72 11.00 -14.51
N ALA A 393 -5.83 10.44 -15.00
CA ALA A 393 -5.99 10.01 -16.38
C ALA A 393 -7.38 10.41 -16.94
N ASP A 394 -7.84 11.62 -16.65
CA ASP A 394 -9.08 12.19 -17.16
C ASP A 394 -10.33 11.28 -16.99
N GLY A 395 -10.37 10.55 -15.87
CA GLY A 395 -11.48 9.65 -15.54
C GLY A 395 -11.29 8.21 -16.05
N LYS A 396 -10.17 7.88 -16.68
CA LYS A 396 -9.84 6.51 -17.08
C LYS A 396 -9.37 5.67 -15.90
N PRO A 397 -9.47 4.35 -15.97
CA PRO A 397 -8.94 3.46 -14.94
C PRO A 397 -7.41 3.49 -14.88
N VAL A 398 -6.90 3.50 -13.66
CA VAL A 398 -5.45 3.45 -13.41
C VAL A 398 -5.09 2.41 -12.34
N VAL A 399 -3.90 1.87 -12.45
CA VAL A 399 -3.19 1.19 -11.37
C VAL A 399 -1.91 1.96 -11.10
N VAL A 400 -1.73 2.40 -9.88
CA VAL A 400 -0.60 3.22 -9.42
C VAL A 400 0.24 2.40 -8.45
N LEU A 401 1.54 2.33 -8.66
CA LEU A 401 2.53 1.87 -7.70
C LEU A 401 3.41 3.07 -7.34
N PHE A 402 3.66 3.30 -6.07
CA PHE A 402 4.40 4.47 -5.62
C PHE A 402 5.33 4.14 -4.46
N ASP A 403 6.40 4.90 -4.35
CA ASP A 403 7.37 4.75 -3.27
C ASP A 403 6.75 5.22 -1.96
N GLN A 404 6.84 4.43 -0.88
CA GLN A 404 6.34 4.81 0.46
C GLN A 404 7.29 5.73 1.22
N ILE A 405 8.27 6.29 0.53
CA ILE A 405 9.29 7.17 1.09
C ILE A 405 9.13 8.55 0.46
N PRO A 406 9.16 9.64 1.24
CA PRO A 406 9.09 11.00 0.70
C PRO A 406 10.16 11.25 -0.37
N ALA A 407 9.78 11.97 -1.42
CA ALA A 407 10.57 12.26 -2.61
C ALA A 407 10.99 11.00 -3.43
N GLY A 408 10.54 9.80 -3.06
CA GLY A 408 10.90 8.55 -3.73
C GLY A 408 12.36 8.14 -3.59
N ILE A 409 12.67 6.90 -3.91
CA ILE A 409 14.04 6.36 -3.94
C ILE A 409 14.38 5.66 -5.25
N GLY A 410 13.53 5.78 -6.27
CA GLY A 410 13.75 5.25 -7.61
C GLY A 410 13.03 3.92 -7.90
N PHE A 411 12.20 3.42 -7.01
CA PHE A 411 11.42 2.21 -7.28
C PHE A 411 10.42 2.41 -8.40
N SER A 412 9.71 3.53 -8.39
CA SER A 412 8.71 3.87 -9.42
C SER A 412 9.33 4.07 -10.80
N GLU A 413 10.51 4.70 -10.89
CA GLU A 413 11.27 4.83 -12.13
C GLU A 413 11.67 3.45 -12.67
N ARG A 414 12.16 2.58 -11.79
CA ARG A 414 12.54 1.23 -12.17
C ARG A 414 11.35 0.39 -12.62
N LEU A 415 10.18 0.55 -12.01
CA LEU A 415 8.93 -0.10 -12.46
C LEU A 415 8.47 0.39 -13.82
N PHE A 416 8.65 1.68 -14.13
CA PHE A 416 8.37 2.23 -15.44
C PHE A 416 9.24 1.58 -16.54
N GLU A 417 10.52 1.32 -16.25
CA GLU A 417 11.42 0.58 -17.15
C GLU A 417 11.01 -0.90 -17.28
N LEU A 418 10.64 -1.55 -16.18
CA LEU A 418 10.30 -2.97 -16.13
C LEU A 418 8.84 -3.28 -16.50
N HIS A 419 8.09 -2.31 -17.04
CA HIS A 419 6.67 -2.42 -17.34
C HIS A 419 6.26 -3.74 -17.99
N ASP A 420 6.87 -4.08 -19.12
CA ASP A 420 6.53 -5.27 -19.90
C ASP A 420 6.87 -6.57 -19.13
N GLU A 421 8.02 -6.58 -18.45
CA GLU A 421 8.43 -7.75 -17.69
C GLU A 421 7.48 -8.03 -16.51
N ILE A 422 7.08 -7.00 -15.76
CA ILE A 422 6.21 -7.20 -14.60
C ILE A 422 4.80 -7.62 -15.00
N LEU A 423 4.26 -7.11 -16.10
CA LEU A 423 2.97 -7.54 -16.65
C LEU A 423 3.00 -9.00 -17.09
N LEU A 424 4.05 -9.40 -17.82
CA LEU A 424 4.24 -10.79 -18.25
C LEU A 424 4.33 -11.74 -17.04
N ARG A 425 5.06 -11.37 -15.99
CA ARG A 425 5.18 -12.19 -14.78
C ARG A 425 3.87 -12.25 -13.97
N ALA A 426 3.13 -11.14 -13.93
CA ALA A 426 1.80 -11.14 -13.34
C ALA A 426 0.85 -12.10 -14.07
N HIS A 427 0.87 -12.08 -15.40
CA HIS A 427 0.10 -13.03 -16.20
C HIS A 427 0.51 -14.49 -15.93
N GLN A 428 1.81 -14.78 -15.89
CA GLN A 428 2.33 -16.13 -15.60
C GLN A 428 1.89 -16.62 -14.21
N LEU A 429 2.00 -15.78 -13.18
CA LEU A 429 1.57 -16.13 -11.82
C LEU A 429 0.08 -16.50 -11.78
N ILE A 430 -0.77 -15.65 -12.36
CA ILE A 430 -2.22 -15.83 -12.31
C ILE A 430 -2.64 -17.05 -13.14
N SER A 431 -2.05 -17.22 -14.32
CA SER A 431 -2.36 -18.35 -15.21
C SER A 431 -1.96 -19.69 -14.61
N SER A 432 -0.83 -19.78 -13.93
CA SER A 432 -0.33 -21.00 -13.31
C SER A 432 -1.05 -21.36 -11.99
N CYS A 433 -1.81 -20.44 -11.40
CA CYS A 433 -2.53 -20.70 -10.17
C CYS A 433 -3.72 -21.65 -10.41
N GLU A 434 -3.82 -22.74 -9.66
CA GLU A 434 -4.87 -23.77 -9.84
C GLU A 434 -6.25 -23.34 -9.30
N CYS A 435 -6.37 -22.19 -8.62
CA CYS A 435 -7.65 -21.72 -8.13
C CYS A 435 -8.62 -21.37 -9.28
N LEU A 436 -9.92 -21.54 -9.04
CA LEU A 436 -10.94 -21.30 -10.06
C LEU A 436 -11.25 -19.82 -10.25
N ASP A 437 -11.43 -19.08 -9.15
CA ASP A 437 -12.00 -17.74 -9.18
C ASP A 437 -11.05 -16.62 -8.67
N GLY A 438 -9.87 -16.99 -8.20
CA GLY A 438 -8.92 -16.10 -7.54
C GLY A 438 -8.71 -16.47 -6.06
N CYS A 439 -7.50 -16.23 -5.57
CA CYS A 439 -7.11 -16.57 -4.20
C CYS A 439 -6.01 -15.60 -3.73
N PRO A 440 -5.67 -15.60 -2.42
CA PRO A 440 -4.58 -14.77 -1.90
C PRO A 440 -3.23 -14.96 -2.58
N SER A 441 -3.03 -16.09 -3.27
CA SER A 441 -1.78 -16.41 -3.97
C SER A 441 -1.69 -15.84 -5.39
N CYS A 442 -2.76 -15.23 -5.91
CA CYS A 442 -2.77 -14.66 -7.26
C CYS A 442 -3.37 -13.25 -7.31
N VAL A 443 -4.69 -13.11 -7.30
CA VAL A 443 -5.39 -11.81 -7.48
C VAL A 443 -5.98 -11.24 -6.19
N GLY A 444 -5.60 -11.80 -5.05
CA GLY A 444 -6.11 -11.39 -3.74
C GLY A 444 -7.25 -12.27 -3.21
N PRO A 445 -7.64 -12.06 -1.95
CA PRO A 445 -8.63 -12.90 -1.30
C PRO A 445 -9.99 -12.78 -1.98
N GLY A 446 -10.53 -13.91 -2.41
CA GLY A 446 -11.92 -14.06 -2.84
C GLY A 446 -12.87 -13.79 -1.67
N GLY A 447 -14.00 -13.17 -1.92
CA GLY A 447 -15.01 -13.00 -0.87
C GLY A 447 -16.01 -14.14 -0.82
N GLU A 448 -16.76 -14.22 0.26
CA GLU A 448 -17.69 -15.31 0.59
C GLU A 448 -18.81 -15.59 -0.43
N GLN A 449 -19.10 -14.71 -1.38
CA GLN A 449 -20.21 -14.88 -2.34
C GLN A 449 -19.96 -14.30 -3.75
N GLY A 450 -18.73 -14.17 -4.23
CA GLY A 450 -18.44 -13.60 -5.54
C GLY A 450 -17.54 -14.47 -6.37
N LYS A 451 -17.81 -14.56 -7.68
CA LYS A 451 -16.82 -15.01 -8.65
C LYS A 451 -15.59 -14.14 -8.47
N GLY A 452 -14.42 -14.76 -8.32
CA GLY A 452 -13.17 -14.04 -8.09
C GLY A 452 -12.75 -13.24 -9.32
N ALA A 453 -11.90 -12.25 -9.11
CA ALA A 453 -11.39 -11.38 -10.17
C ALA A 453 -10.42 -12.05 -11.13
N LYS A 454 -10.15 -13.36 -11.01
CA LYS A 454 -9.11 -14.05 -11.77
C LYS A 454 -9.31 -13.97 -13.28
N SER A 455 -10.51 -14.33 -13.76
CA SER A 455 -10.82 -14.28 -15.19
C SER A 455 -10.78 -12.86 -15.76
N GLU A 456 -11.26 -11.89 -14.99
CA GLU A 456 -11.23 -10.47 -15.36
C GLU A 456 -9.80 -9.92 -15.39
N THR A 457 -8.97 -10.27 -14.39
CA THR A 457 -7.56 -9.84 -14.33
C THR A 457 -6.74 -10.48 -15.44
N LEU A 458 -6.97 -11.77 -15.75
CA LEU A 458 -6.31 -12.43 -16.88
C LEU A 458 -6.67 -11.78 -18.20
N ALA A 459 -7.97 -11.57 -18.46
CA ALA A 459 -8.41 -10.93 -19.69
C ALA A 459 -7.85 -9.51 -19.83
N LEU A 460 -7.77 -8.76 -18.73
CA LEU A 460 -7.14 -7.44 -18.72
C LEU A 460 -5.64 -7.53 -19.06
N LEU A 461 -4.89 -8.45 -18.44
CA LEU A 461 -3.48 -8.66 -18.70
C LEU A 461 -3.20 -9.14 -20.13
N GLU A 462 -4.04 -10.01 -20.68
CA GLU A 462 -3.94 -10.48 -22.08
C GLU A 462 -4.06 -9.34 -23.10
N GLU A 463 -4.86 -8.32 -22.78
CA GLU A 463 -4.99 -7.14 -23.64
C GLU A 463 -3.86 -6.10 -23.40
N LEU A 464 -3.25 -6.10 -22.22
CA LEU A 464 -2.15 -5.17 -21.86
C LEU A 464 -0.77 -5.63 -22.38
N ILE A 465 -0.57 -6.93 -22.55
CA ILE A 465 0.64 -7.55 -23.07
C ILE A 465 0.56 -7.65 -24.62
#